data_18f5fceb7227030dd2510ed4cbefd91c
#
_entry.id   18f5fceb7227030dd2510ed4cbefd91c
#
_cell.length_a   1.000
_cell.length_b   1.000
_cell.length_c   1.000
_cell.angle_alpha   90.00
_cell.angle_beta   90.00
_cell.angle_gamma   90.00
#
_symmetry.space_group_name_H-M   'P 1'
#
loop_
_entity.id
_entity.type
_entity.pdbx_description
1 polymer ?
#
loop_
_entity_poly.entity_id
_entity_poly.type
_entity_poly.pdbx_seq_one_letter_code
_entity_poly.pdbx_strand_id
1 'polypeptide(L)'
;MQRHSRQRDAILENLCSRYDHPTAEDLYFSLKPKIPALSLATVYRNLSQLETDGKVIRIGSGGTARYDGNVNLHYHLSCLGCSSVVDIFLDNDCGLTEKASQAFDGTIISHSVLFTGYCSECSKKLG
;
A
#
# COMPACT_ATOMS: atom_id res chain seq x y z
N MET A 1 22.17 -9.74 14.47
CA MET A 1 21.15 -9.34 13.48
C MET A 1 20.55 -10.57 12.84
N GLN A 2 19.27 -10.65 12.85
CA GLN A 2 18.57 -11.82 12.35
C GLN A 2 18.31 -11.72 10.86
N ARG A 3 18.28 -12.88 10.19
CA ARG A 3 18.02 -12.92 8.74
C ARG A 3 16.70 -12.26 8.36
N HIS A 4 15.68 -12.48 9.18
CA HIS A 4 14.37 -11.91 8.91
C HIS A 4 14.39 -10.38 8.87
N SER A 5 15.22 -9.77 9.71
CA SER A 5 15.36 -8.32 9.73
C SER A 5 15.98 -7.80 8.45
N ARG A 6 16.98 -8.51 7.91
CA ARG A 6 17.62 -8.10 6.66
C ARG A 6 16.65 -8.17 5.48
N GLN A 7 15.87 -9.24 5.41
CA GLN A 7 14.89 -9.39 4.34
C GLN A 7 13.79 -8.35 4.47
N ARG A 8 13.34 -8.10 5.71
CA ARG A 8 12.32 -7.09 5.97
C ARG A 8 12.82 -5.71 5.58
N ASP A 9 14.06 -5.39 5.94
CA ASP A 9 14.65 -4.10 5.58
C ASP A 9 14.76 -3.94 4.08
N ALA A 10 15.14 -4.99 3.36
CA ALA A 10 15.25 -4.96 1.90
C ALA A 10 13.88 -4.75 1.25
N ILE A 11 12.85 -5.39 1.79
CA ILE A 11 11.48 -5.24 1.28
C ILE A 11 11.01 -3.80 1.49
N LEU A 12 11.21 -3.27 2.68
CA LEU A 12 10.80 -1.90 3.00
C LEU A 12 11.55 -0.89 2.15
N GLU A 13 12.85 -1.06 1.98
CA GLU A 13 13.66 -0.16 1.17
C GLU A 13 13.20 -0.16 -0.28
N ASN A 14 12.95 -1.35 -0.84
CA ASN A 14 12.45 -1.46 -2.20
C ASN A 14 11.10 -0.75 -2.34
N LEU A 15 10.22 -0.97 -1.37
CA LEU A 15 8.88 -0.41 -1.39
C LEU A 15 8.91 1.12 -1.27
N CYS A 16 9.74 1.65 -0.36
CA CYS A 16 9.83 3.09 -0.15
C CYS A 16 10.40 3.83 -1.35
N SER A 17 11.19 3.16 -2.19
CA SER A 17 11.78 3.77 -3.37
C SER A 17 10.87 3.72 -4.60
N ARG A 18 9.68 3.15 -4.47
CA ARG A 18 8.76 2.95 -5.59
C ARG A 18 7.53 3.83 -5.43
N TYR A 19 6.95 4.20 -6.56
CA TYR A 19 5.71 4.96 -6.61
C TYR A 19 4.58 4.23 -7.31
N ASP A 20 4.82 2.96 -7.71
CA ASP A 20 3.86 2.18 -8.50
C ASP A 20 2.93 1.32 -7.65
N HIS A 21 3.08 1.33 -6.33
CA HIS A 21 2.26 0.55 -5.39
C HIS A 21 2.26 -0.93 -5.78
N PRO A 22 3.38 -1.63 -5.57
CA PRO A 22 3.54 -3.01 -6.04
C PRO A 22 2.69 -3.99 -5.24
N THR A 23 2.39 -5.13 -5.87
CA THR A 23 1.87 -6.29 -5.15
C THR A 23 3.02 -7.02 -4.48
N ALA A 24 2.69 -8.02 -3.63
CA ALA A 24 3.72 -8.86 -3.01
C ALA A 24 4.53 -9.60 -4.07
N GLU A 25 3.88 -10.06 -5.14
CA GLU A 25 4.58 -10.73 -6.23
C GLU A 25 5.55 -9.80 -6.93
N ASP A 26 5.16 -8.56 -7.17
CA ASP A 26 6.03 -7.56 -7.79
C ASP A 26 7.29 -7.35 -6.95
N LEU A 27 7.14 -7.26 -5.62
CA LEU A 27 8.28 -7.14 -4.72
C LEU A 27 9.15 -8.38 -4.76
N TYR A 28 8.52 -9.55 -4.78
CA TYR A 28 9.24 -10.82 -4.85
C TYR A 28 10.10 -10.90 -6.11
N PHE A 29 9.53 -10.60 -7.27
CA PHE A 29 10.27 -10.65 -8.53
C PHE A 29 11.38 -9.61 -8.59
N SER A 30 11.16 -8.44 -7.98
CA SER A 30 12.18 -7.39 -7.93
C SER A 30 13.36 -7.78 -7.06
N LEU A 31 13.12 -8.47 -5.95
CA LEU A 31 14.14 -8.77 -4.97
C LEU A 31 14.80 -10.14 -5.16
N LYS A 32 14.14 -11.07 -5.83
CA LYS A 32 14.65 -12.44 -5.99
C LYS A 32 16.07 -12.50 -6.56
N PRO A 33 16.43 -11.72 -7.58
CA PRO A 33 17.81 -11.76 -8.09
C PRO A 33 18.85 -11.34 -7.05
N LYS A 34 18.48 -10.47 -6.12
CA LYS A 34 19.39 -9.97 -5.08
C LYS A 34 19.40 -10.86 -3.84
N ILE A 35 18.30 -11.55 -3.60
CA ILE A 35 18.13 -12.42 -2.43
C ILE A 35 17.62 -13.77 -2.94
N PRO A 36 18.51 -14.64 -3.43
CA PRO A 36 18.07 -15.89 -4.06
C PRO A 36 17.27 -16.82 -3.14
N ALA A 37 17.48 -16.70 -1.82
CA ALA A 37 16.77 -17.52 -0.83
C ALA A 37 15.37 -16.99 -0.52
N LEU A 38 15.00 -15.83 -1.05
CA LEU A 38 13.70 -15.22 -0.76
C LEU A 38 12.57 -16.06 -1.34
N SER A 39 11.53 -16.28 -0.54
CA SER A 39 10.31 -16.94 -0.99
C SER A 39 9.15 -15.95 -0.96
N LEU A 40 8.12 -16.23 -1.74
CA LEU A 40 6.92 -15.39 -1.76
C LEU A 40 6.24 -15.39 -0.40
N ALA A 41 6.22 -16.54 0.29
CA ALA A 41 5.66 -16.62 1.64
C ALA A 41 6.38 -15.70 2.61
N THR A 42 7.71 -15.60 2.47
CA THR A 42 8.50 -14.69 3.30
C THR A 42 8.15 -13.23 3.03
N VAL A 43 7.92 -12.88 1.76
CA VAL A 43 7.50 -11.53 1.39
C VAL A 43 6.17 -11.20 2.07
N TYR A 44 5.20 -12.09 1.97
CA TYR A 44 3.89 -11.86 2.61
C TYR A 44 4.00 -11.70 4.12
N ARG A 45 4.79 -12.56 4.77
CA ARG A 45 4.97 -12.46 6.24
C ARG A 45 5.59 -11.14 6.65
N ASN A 46 6.62 -10.70 5.92
CA ASN A 46 7.28 -9.45 6.25
C ASN A 46 6.39 -8.24 5.97
N LEU A 47 5.60 -8.29 4.90
CA LEU A 47 4.64 -7.21 4.61
C LEU A 47 3.58 -7.12 5.71
N SER A 48 3.09 -8.26 6.21
CA SER A 48 2.13 -8.26 7.32
C SER A 48 2.73 -7.63 8.57
N GLN A 49 3.99 -7.95 8.87
CA GLN A 49 4.65 -7.38 10.02
C GLN A 49 4.87 -5.88 9.85
N LEU A 50 5.28 -5.44 8.67
CA LEU A 50 5.48 -4.03 8.39
C LEU A 50 4.17 -3.25 8.46
N GLU A 51 3.07 -3.86 8.02
CA GLU A 51 1.75 -3.26 8.13
C GLU A 51 1.35 -3.11 9.59
N THR A 52 1.56 -4.15 10.39
CA THR A 52 1.28 -4.13 11.83
C THR A 52 2.09 -3.04 12.52
N ASP A 53 3.34 -2.87 12.11
CA ASP A 53 4.24 -1.86 12.68
C ASP A 53 3.96 -0.45 12.16
N GLY A 54 3.00 -0.28 11.27
CA GLY A 54 2.64 1.03 10.73
C GLY A 54 3.62 1.58 9.71
N LYS A 55 4.49 0.75 9.16
CA LYS A 55 5.53 1.19 8.22
C LYS A 55 5.12 1.07 6.76
N VAL A 56 4.09 0.29 6.47
CA VAL A 56 3.52 0.21 5.13
C VAL A 56 2.00 0.21 5.23
N ILE A 57 1.36 0.61 4.14
CA ILE A 57 -0.09 0.58 4.00
C ILE A 57 -0.43 -0.47 2.97
N ARG A 58 -1.40 -1.32 3.29
CA ARG A 58 -1.93 -2.29 2.34
C ARG A 58 -3.22 -1.73 1.73
N ILE A 59 -3.31 -1.77 0.42
CA ILE A 59 -4.43 -1.23 -0.35
C ILE A 59 -5.12 -2.40 -1.03
N GLY A 60 -6.38 -2.63 -0.70
CA GLY A 60 -7.13 -3.77 -1.21
C GLY A 60 -6.90 -5.01 -0.38
N SER A 61 -7.20 -6.18 -0.93
CA SER A 61 -7.14 -7.44 -0.20
C SER A 61 -6.77 -8.60 -1.12
N GLY A 62 -6.38 -9.71 -0.51
CA GLY A 62 -6.03 -10.93 -1.24
C GLY A 62 -4.72 -10.81 -1.99
N GLY A 63 -4.55 -11.66 -3.00
CA GLY A 63 -3.31 -11.72 -3.77
C GLY A 63 -3.08 -10.52 -4.67
N THR A 64 -4.11 -9.70 -4.90
CA THR A 64 -4.00 -8.49 -5.71
C THR A 64 -3.81 -7.24 -4.86
N ALA A 65 -3.68 -7.38 -3.55
CA ALA A 65 -3.43 -6.24 -2.67
C ALA A 65 -2.14 -5.54 -3.06
N ARG A 66 -2.15 -4.23 -3.02
CA ARG A 66 -0.98 -3.42 -3.31
C ARG A 66 -0.47 -2.79 -2.01
N TYR A 67 0.79 -2.39 -2.03
CA TYR A 67 1.45 -1.90 -0.82
C TYR A 67 2.11 -0.56 -1.10
N ASP A 68 2.14 0.28 -0.07
CA ASP A 68 2.73 1.61 -0.15
C ASP A 68 3.61 1.82 1.07
N GLY A 69 4.88 2.14 0.85
CA GLY A 69 5.82 2.45 1.91
C GLY A 69 5.76 3.90 2.36
N ASN A 70 5.00 4.73 1.67
CA ASN A 70 4.84 6.13 2.04
C ASN A 70 3.59 6.27 2.91
N VAL A 71 3.80 6.36 4.22
CA VAL A 71 2.70 6.40 5.17
C VAL A 71 2.23 7.84 5.48
N ASN A 72 2.69 8.81 4.70
CA ASN A 72 2.18 10.18 4.82
C ASN A 72 0.71 10.23 4.42
N LEU A 73 0.00 11.22 4.96
CA LEU A 73 -1.43 11.38 4.67
C LEU A 73 -1.67 11.65 3.19
N HIS A 74 -2.19 10.66 2.50
CA HIS A 74 -2.65 10.79 1.13
C HIS A 74 -3.68 9.69 0.87
N TYR A 75 -4.41 9.84 -0.20
CA TYR A 75 -5.46 8.92 -0.59
C TYR A 75 -5.05 8.22 -1.88
N HIS A 76 -5.78 7.17 -2.24
CA HIS A 76 -5.45 6.36 -3.39
C HIS A 76 -6.66 6.20 -4.28
N LEU A 77 -6.41 6.05 -5.59
CA LEU A 77 -7.42 5.69 -6.57
C LEU A 77 -7.06 4.33 -7.15
N SER A 78 -8.00 3.40 -7.11
CA SER A 78 -7.86 2.11 -7.80
C SER A 78 -8.48 2.24 -9.17
N CYS A 79 -7.68 2.05 -10.22
CA CYS A 79 -8.16 2.20 -11.60
C CYS A 79 -8.84 0.92 -12.06
N LEU A 80 -10.08 1.05 -12.48
CA LEU A 80 -10.86 -0.08 -12.99
C LEU A 80 -10.38 -0.53 -14.37
N GLY A 81 -9.73 0.35 -15.12
CA GLY A 81 -9.27 0.02 -16.46
C GLY A 81 -7.96 -0.73 -16.51
N CYS A 82 -6.97 -0.32 -15.74
CA CYS A 82 -5.64 -0.91 -15.81
C CYS A 82 -5.17 -1.49 -14.48
N SER A 83 -6.00 -1.48 -13.46
CA SER A 83 -5.70 -2.01 -12.12
C SER A 83 -4.56 -1.32 -11.41
N SER A 84 -4.10 -0.17 -11.89
CA SER A 84 -3.07 0.59 -11.20
C SER A 84 -3.65 1.30 -9.99
N VAL A 85 -2.76 1.68 -9.06
CA VAL A 85 -3.12 2.49 -7.90
C VAL A 85 -2.38 3.80 -8.01
N VAL A 86 -3.10 4.90 -7.90
CA VAL A 86 -2.58 6.25 -8.06
C VAL A 86 -2.78 7.00 -6.76
N ASP A 87 -1.76 7.75 -6.34
CA ASP A 87 -1.88 8.60 -5.16
C ASP A 87 -2.69 9.85 -5.46
N ILE A 88 -3.55 10.21 -4.53
CA ILE A 88 -4.31 11.47 -4.58
C ILE A 88 -3.97 12.25 -3.32
N PHE A 89 -3.43 13.45 -3.48
CA PHE A 89 -3.05 14.30 -2.37
C PHE A 89 -4.12 15.37 -2.16
N LEU A 90 -4.65 15.41 -0.94
CA LEU A 90 -5.63 16.41 -0.52
C LEU A 90 -5.05 17.21 0.63
N ASP A 91 -5.44 18.47 0.73
CA ASP A 91 -4.88 19.36 1.75
C ASP A 91 -5.23 18.96 3.17
N ASN A 92 -6.36 18.29 3.37
CA ASN A 92 -6.75 17.80 4.68
C ASN A 92 -7.75 16.66 4.52
N ASP A 93 -8.09 16.02 5.63
CA ASP A 93 -9.02 14.90 5.64
C ASP A 93 -10.48 15.34 5.70
N CYS A 94 -10.72 16.63 5.63
CA CYS A 94 -12.07 17.22 5.67
C CYS A 94 -12.84 16.85 6.93
N GLY A 95 -12.13 16.57 8.02
CA GLY A 95 -12.75 16.22 9.28
C GLY A 95 -13.43 14.86 9.30
N LEU A 96 -13.04 13.97 8.40
CA LEU A 96 -13.68 12.66 8.30
C LEU A 96 -13.53 11.84 9.57
N THR A 97 -12.33 11.83 10.15
CA THR A 97 -12.08 11.11 11.39
C THR A 97 -12.94 11.66 12.53
N GLU A 98 -13.08 12.97 12.60
CA GLU A 98 -13.90 13.61 13.63
C GLU A 98 -15.37 13.29 13.46
N LYS A 99 -15.88 13.33 12.24
CA LYS A 99 -17.27 12.99 11.95
C LYS A 99 -17.56 11.54 12.30
N ALA A 100 -16.66 10.65 11.95
CA ALA A 100 -16.83 9.23 12.27
C ALA A 100 -16.77 9.00 13.79
N SER A 101 -15.91 9.73 14.50
CA SER A 101 -15.81 9.62 15.95
C SER A 101 -17.08 10.04 16.64
N GLN A 102 -17.78 11.04 16.09
CA GLN A 102 -19.05 11.50 16.65
C GLN A 102 -20.18 10.50 16.40
N ALA A 103 -20.09 9.75 15.32
CA ALA A 103 -21.14 8.80 14.93
C ALA A 103 -20.91 7.40 15.51
N PHE A 104 -19.81 7.20 16.20
CA PHE A 104 -19.38 5.88 16.67
C PHE A 104 -19.05 5.93 18.14
N ASP A 105 -19.40 4.86 18.84
CA ASP A 105 -19.27 4.78 20.30
C ASP A 105 -17.90 4.30 20.76
N GLY A 106 -17.03 3.92 19.86
CA GLY A 106 -15.68 3.44 20.18
C GLY A 106 -14.63 4.52 20.00
N THR A 107 -13.40 4.08 19.77
CA THR A 107 -12.26 4.96 19.54
C THR A 107 -11.75 4.77 18.11
N ILE A 108 -11.64 5.88 17.38
CA ILE A 108 -11.09 5.84 16.02
C ILE A 108 -9.73 6.51 16.05
N ILE A 109 -8.71 5.77 15.62
CA ILE A 109 -7.33 6.26 15.64
C ILE A 109 -6.97 6.91 14.30
N SER A 110 -7.42 6.34 13.20
CA SER A 110 -7.10 6.85 11.87
C SER A 110 -8.11 6.33 10.86
N HIS A 111 -7.99 6.79 9.63
CA HIS A 111 -8.78 6.25 8.53
C HIS A 111 -7.92 6.21 7.27
N SER A 112 -8.39 5.45 6.28
CA SER A 112 -7.84 5.47 4.95
C SER A 112 -8.98 5.54 3.96
N VAL A 113 -8.71 6.11 2.79
CA VAL A 113 -9.73 6.25 1.76
C VAL A 113 -9.19 5.69 0.45
N LEU A 114 -9.97 4.83 -0.17
CA LEU A 114 -9.66 4.30 -1.50
C LEU A 114 -10.79 4.73 -2.43
N PHE A 115 -10.44 5.53 -3.41
CA PHE A 115 -11.39 5.90 -4.46
C PHE A 115 -11.33 4.84 -5.56
N THR A 116 -12.44 4.64 -6.22
CA THR A 116 -12.55 3.70 -7.34
C THR A 116 -12.95 4.48 -8.58
N GLY A 117 -12.21 4.31 -9.66
CA GLY A 117 -12.49 5.04 -10.87
C GLY A 117 -11.50 4.71 -11.96
N TYR A 118 -11.07 5.71 -12.71
CA TYR A 118 -10.15 5.54 -13.83
C TYR A 118 -8.99 6.52 -13.71
N CYS A 119 -7.78 6.04 -13.96
CA CYS A 119 -6.62 6.92 -14.00
C CYS A 119 -6.72 7.86 -15.21
N SER A 120 -5.79 8.81 -15.28
CA SER A 120 -5.82 9.82 -16.34
C SER A 120 -5.86 9.21 -17.73
N GLU A 121 -5.03 8.20 -17.97
CA GLU A 121 -4.97 7.57 -19.30
C GLU A 121 -6.19 6.74 -19.63
N CYS A 122 -6.67 5.93 -18.66
CA CYS A 122 -7.87 5.13 -18.90
C CYS A 122 -9.11 6.01 -19.04
N SER A 123 -9.16 7.11 -18.31
CA SER A 123 -10.27 8.06 -18.43
C SER A 123 -10.36 8.63 -19.84
N LYS A 124 -9.22 8.91 -20.46
CA LYS A 124 -9.19 9.41 -21.85
C LYS A 124 -9.73 8.40 -22.85
N LYS A 125 -9.54 7.11 -22.56
CA LYS A 125 -10.03 6.04 -23.44
C LYS A 125 -11.54 5.86 -23.37
N LEU A 126 -12.17 6.31 -22.29
CA LEU A 126 -13.62 6.22 -22.14
C LEU A 126 -14.37 7.27 -22.98
N GLY A 127 -13.74 8.39 -23.18
CA GLY A 127 -14.34 9.49 -23.88
C GLY A 127 -14.07 9.47 -25.35
#